data_49574d5e17072f59273e2d1b3c966983
#
_entry.id   49574d5e17072f59273e2d1b3c966983
#
_cell.length_a   1.000
_cell.length_b   1.000
_cell.length_c   1.000
_cell.angle_alpha   90.00
_cell.angle_beta   90.00
_cell.angle_gamma   90.00
#
_symmetry.space_group_name_H-M   'P 1'
#
loop_
_entity.id
_entity.type
_entity.pdbx_description
1 polymer ?
#
loop_
_entity_poly.entity_id
_entity_poly.type
_entity_poly.pdbx_seq_one_letter_code
_entity_poly.pdbx_strand_id
1 'polypeptide(L)'
;SAGRKLAFSPSFYPLLEEGSELSVKWSALCDTHLGEGINDPIKAYEYLHNFYVQEGHKRVSVLRYFGAVTVQAQVIRLLPPEDGSLTWHIYQEYLDFYDLTGINYLWFSETGGFARLQALLGGAGIKWTQEERQDFFLFYRRFLSAYDDKTARELIGRVTPGDALLMLMTLCGYQPLWACTASE
;
A
#
# COMPACT_ATOMS: atom_id res chain seq x y z
N SER A 1 14.29 32.07 12.67
CA SER A 1 13.20 31.35 11.99
C SER A 1 12.63 30.35 12.99
N ALA A 2 11.39 30.59 13.44
CA ALA A 2 10.67 29.63 14.28
C ALA A 2 10.53 28.33 13.49
N GLY A 3 11.24 27.27 13.91
CA GLY A 3 11.12 25.97 13.30
C GLY A 3 9.66 25.52 13.35
N ARG A 4 9.07 25.15 12.19
CA ARG A 4 7.75 24.53 12.17
C ARG A 4 7.83 23.26 13.04
N LYS A 5 7.12 23.24 14.17
CA LYS A 5 6.90 22.01 14.93
C LYS A 5 6.20 21.03 14.01
N LEU A 6 6.76 19.83 13.87
CA LEU A 6 6.10 18.75 13.12
C LEU A 6 4.85 18.32 13.88
N ALA A 7 3.71 18.34 13.25
CA ALA A 7 2.44 17.89 13.82
C ALA A 7 2.28 16.38 13.84
N PHE A 8 3.03 15.67 12.99
CA PHE A 8 2.98 14.22 12.81
C PHE A 8 4.37 13.64 12.64
N SER A 9 4.55 12.41 13.11
CA SER A 9 5.74 11.61 12.81
C SER A 9 5.80 11.22 11.32
N PRO A 10 6.93 10.75 10.79
CA PRO A 10 7.01 10.19 9.44
C PRO A 10 6.01 9.04 9.19
N SER A 11 5.61 8.35 10.25
CA SER A 11 4.60 7.29 10.21
C SER A 11 3.17 7.80 10.46
N PHE A 12 2.92 9.09 10.37
CA PHE A 12 1.62 9.74 10.58
C PHE A 12 1.03 9.59 11.99
N TYR A 13 1.78 9.16 12.99
CA TYR A 13 1.33 9.24 14.38
C TYR A 13 1.32 10.70 14.83
N PRO A 14 0.25 11.17 15.50
CA PRO A 14 0.15 12.56 15.91
C PRO A 14 1.13 12.86 17.03
N LEU A 15 1.78 14.01 16.94
CA LEU A 15 2.63 14.56 18.01
C LEU A 15 1.77 15.54 18.82
N LEU A 16 0.88 14.98 19.66
CA LEU A 16 -0.10 15.76 20.41
C LEU A 16 0.53 16.40 21.63
N GLU A 17 0.32 17.71 21.77
CA GLU A 17 0.46 18.43 23.03
C GLU A 17 -0.93 18.57 23.65
N GLU A 18 -1.07 18.25 24.94
CA GLU A 18 -2.38 18.33 25.63
C GLU A 18 -2.96 19.74 25.54
N GLY A 19 -4.26 19.85 25.20
CA GLY A 19 -4.96 21.13 25.02
C GLY A 19 -4.59 21.91 23.76
N SER A 20 -3.70 21.39 22.89
CA SER A 20 -3.38 22.05 21.63
C SER A 20 -4.57 22.01 20.65
N GLU A 21 -4.65 22.96 19.73
CA GLU A 21 -5.65 22.97 18.66
C GLU A 21 -5.59 21.66 17.82
N LEU A 22 -4.38 21.11 17.65
CA LEU A 22 -4.18 19.84 16.95
C LEU A 22 -4.84 18.68 17.72
N SER A 23 -4.64 18.60 19.05
CA SER A 23 -5.23 17.53 19.86
C SER A 23 -6.75 17.56 19.85
N VAL A 24 -7.35 18.75 19.99
CA VAL A 24 -8.80 18.92 19.94
C VAL A 24 -9.37 18.49 18.58
N LYS A 25 -8.77 18.96 17.48
CA LYS A 25 -9.23 18.63 16.13
C LYS A 25 -8.98 17.15 15.78
N TRP A 26 -7.91 16.55 16.31
CA TRP A 26 -7.62 15.14 16.08
C TRP A 26 -8.61 14.26 16.85
N SER A 27 -8.93 14.58 18.12
CA SER A 27 -9.92 13.85 18.91
C SER A 27 -11.31 13.95 18.30
N ALA A 28 -11.74 15.13 17.89
CA ALA A 28 -13.04 15.32 17.21
C ALA A 28 -13.13 14.47 15.92
N LEU A 29 -12.03 14.33 15.20
CA LEU A 29 -12.00 13.48 14.00
C LEU A 29 -12.02 11.99 14.34
N CYS A 30 -11.48 11.57 15.50
CA CYS A 30 -11.66 10.21 16.02
C CYS A 30 -13.13 9.92 16.33
N ASP A 31 -13.82 10.85 16.98
CA ASP A 31 -15.25 10.70 17.28
C ASP A 31 -16.08 10.58 16.01
N THR A 32 -15.77 11.39 14.99
CA THR A 32 -16.39 11.28 13.65
C THR A 32 -16.13 9.91 13.04
N HIS A 33 -14.89 9.41 13.13
CA HIS A 33 -14.54 8.09 12.58
C HIS A 33 -15.30 6.95 13.26
N LEU A 34 -15.46 7.02 14.58
CA LEU A 34 -16.19 6.01 15.34
C LEU A 34 -17.71 6.07 15.10
N GLY A 35 -18.26 7.24 14.80
CA GLY A 35 -19.69 7.42 14.54
C GLY A 35 -20.10 7.07 13.12
N GLU A 36 -19.54 7.74 12.14
CA GLU A 36 -19.98 7.67 10.73
C GLU A 36 -18.86 7.27 9.74
N GLY A 37 -17.63 7.16 10.24
CA GLY A 37 -16.44 6.90 9.41
C GLY A 37 -15.87 8.16 8.74
N ILE A 38 -14.66 8.05 8.26
CA ILE A 38 -13.99 9.09 7.46
C ILE A 38 -14.04 8.67 6.00
N ASN A 39 -14.94 9.29 5.22
CA ASN A 39 -15.18 8.96 3.82
C ASN A 39 -14.56 9.96 2.84
N ASP A 40 -14.20 11.16 3.30
CA ASP A 40 -13.60 12.18 2.46
C ASP A 40 -12.22 11.76 1.98
N PRO A 41 -11.96 11.74 0.66
CA PRO A 41 -10.65 11.39 0.14
C PRO A 41 -9.59 12.40 0.56
N ILE A 42 -8.37 11.94 0.80
CA ILE A 42 -7.20 12.80 0.96
C ILE A 42 -6.67 13.23 -0.42
N LYS A 43 -5.75 14.21 -0.45
CA LYS A 43 -5.00 14.52 -1.65
C LYS A 43 -3.56 14.09 -1.49
N ALA A 44 -3.01 13.41 -2.49
CA ALA A 44 -1.65 12.93 -2.49
C ALA A 44 -1.01 13.07 -3.88
N TYR A 45 0.30 13.19 -3.87
CA TYR A 45 1.13 12.99 -5.07
C TYR A 45 1.68 11.56 -5.04
N GLU A 46 1.77 10.92 -6.20
CA GLU A 46 2.50 9.68 -6.40
C GLU A 46 3.74 9.99 -7.26
N TYR A 47 4.91 9.56 -6.81
CA TYR A 47 6.17 9.66 -7.54
C TYR A 47 7.01 8.40 -7.28
N LEU A 48 7.33 7.67 -8.32
CA LEU A 48 8.11 6.43 -8.24
C LEU A 48 7.55 5.47 -7.17
N HIS A 49 6.23 5.25 -7.21
CA HIS A 49 5.49 4.39 -6.28
C HIS A 49 5.47 4.87 -4.81
N ASN A 50 5.98 6.05 -4.53
CA ASN A 50 5.88 6.66 -3.21
C ASN A 50 4.73 7.68 -3.17
N PHE A 51 3.95 7.65 -2.10
CA PHE A 51 2.80 8.53 -1.92
C PHE A 51 3.11 9.63 -0.91
N TYR A 52 2.92 10.88 -1.31
CA TYR A 52 3.18 12.07 -0.52
C TYR A 52 1.87 12.79 -0.25
N VAL A 53 1.43 12.79 1.01
CA VAL A 53 0.17 13.44 1.39
C VAL A 53 0.32 14.95 1.26
N GLN A 54 -0.53 15.55 0.42
CA GLN A 54 -0.65 17.00 0.25
C GLN A 54 -1.66 17.58 1.25
N GLU A 55 -2.82 16.92 1.37
CA GLU A 55 -3.94 17.33 2.21
C GLU A 55 -4.56 16.13 2.90
N GLY A 56 -4.99 16.29 4.15
CA GLY A 56 -5.65 15.23 4.91
C GLY A 56 -4.75 14.48 5.88
N HIS A 57 -3.61 15.04 6.29
CA HIS A 57 -2.68 14.42 7.25
C HIS A 57 -3.37 13.92 8.54
N LYS A 58 -4.35 14.69 9.08
CA LYS A 58 -5.13 14.26 10.26
C LYS A 58 -5.98 13.05 9.96
N ARG A 59 -6.63 13.00 8.78
CA ARG A 59 -7.42 11.84 8.33
C ARG A 59 -6.56 10.58 8.22
N VAL A 60 -5.40 10.69 7.58
CA VAL A 60 -4.43 9.58 7.52
C VAL A 60 -4.01 9.13 8.91
N SER A 61 -3.71 10.08 9.80
CA SER A 61 -3.30 9.80 11.17
C SER A 61 -4.36 9.03 11.97
N VAL A 62 -5.62 9.49 11.92
CA VAL A 62 -6.74 8.84 12.62
C VAL A 62 -6.99 7.45 12.04
N LEU A 63 -7.12 7.33 10.72
CA LEU A 63 -7.34 6.04 10.05
C LEU A 63 -6.24 5.04 10.40
N ARG A 64 -4.97 5.48 10.38
CA ARG A 64 -3.85 4.62 10.76
C ARG A 64 -3.89 4.21 12.24
N TYR A 65 -4.26 5.12 13.14
CA TYR A 65 -4.42 4.83 14.56
C TYR A 65 -5.45 3.72 14.80
N PHE A 66 -6.54 3.71 14.03
CA PHE A 66 -7.57 2.67 14.06
C PHE A 66 -7.25 1.44 13.18
N GLY A 67 -6.02 1.32 12.68
CA GLY A 67 -5.56 0.14 11.96
C GLY A 67 -6.05 0.04 10.51
N ALA A 68 -6.50 1.15 9.91
CA ALA A 68 -6.85 1.15 8.49
C ALA A 68 -5.62 0.83 7.63
N VAL A 69 -5.79 -0.09 6.69
CA VAL A 69 -4.74 -0.56 5.78
C VAL A 69 -4.67 0.30 4.53
N THR A 70 -5.80 0.90 4.16
CA THR A 70 -5.95 1.75 2.98
C THR A 70 -6.66 3.04 3.34
N VAL A 71 -6.45 4.06 2.54
CA VAL A 71 -7.15 5.35 2.62
C VAL A 71 -7.59 5.77 1.22
N GLN A 72 -8.80 6.31 1.12
CA GLN A 72 -9.26 6.90 -0.14
C GLN A 72 -8.48 8.17 -0.44
N ALA A 73 -7.94 8.28 -1.66
CA ALA A 73 -7.13 9.41 -2.07
C ALA A 73 -7.44 9.84 -3.51
N GLN A 74 -7.42 11.14 -3.73
CA GLN A 74 -7.24 11.73 -5.06
C GLN A 74 -5.73 11.83 -5.29
N VAL A 75 -5.21 11.08 -6.26
CA VAL A 75 -3.77 10.98 -6.50
C VAL A 75 -3.42 11.69 -7.80
N ILE A 76 -2.46 12.62 -7.71
CA ILE A 76 -1.81 13.21 -8.87
C ILE A 76 -0.49 12.48 -9.08
N ARG A 77 -0.38 11.76 -10.19
CA ARG A 77 0.85 11.03 -10.55
C ARG A 77 1.84 11.99 -11.21
N LEU A 78 3.04 12.04 -10.65
CA LEU A 78 4.18 12.76 -11.21
C LEU A 78 5.06 11.75 -11.94
N LEU A 79 5.14 11.87 -13.26
CA LEU A 79 5.99 10.98 -14.04
C LEU A 79 7.45 11.39 -13.88
N PRO A 80 8.36 10.46 -13.54
CA PRO A 80 9.79 10.74 -13.50
C PRO A 80 10.33 10.96 -14.91
N PRO A 81 11.43 11.72 -15.04
CA PRO A 81 12.15 11.80 -16.31
C PRO A 81 12.68 10.42 -16.68
N GLU A 82 12.74 10.15 -17.99
CA GLU A 82 13.35 8.93 -18.52
C GLU A 82 14.89 9.03 -18.37
N ASP A 83 15.41 8.41 -17.31
CA ASP A 83 16.82 8.41 -16.97
C ASP A 83 17.51 7.08 -17.22
N GLY A 84 16.77 6.06 -17.68
CA GLY A 84 17.24 4.71 -17.94
C GLY A 84 17.69 3.95 -16.68
N SER A 85 17.38 4.46 -15.48
CA SER A 85 17.71 3.80 -14.23
C SER A 85 16.88 2.51 -14.04
N LEU A 86 17.40 1.59 -13.22
CA LEU A 86 16.66 0.40 -12.82
C LEU A 86 15.29 0.77 -12.19
N THR A 87 15.26 1.78 -11.34
CA THR A 87 14.03 2.26 -10.71
C THR A 87 13.03 2.78 -11.73
N TRP A 88 13.49 3.49 -12.76
CA TRP A 88 12.64 3.95 -13.84
C TRP A 88 12.03 2.79 -14.62
N HIS A 89 12.83 1.78 -14.99
CA HIS A 89 12.34 0.59 -15.69
C HIS A 89 11.30 -0.20 -14.87
N ILE A 90 11.57 -0.42 -13.57
CA ILE A 90 10.61 -1.07 -12.66
C ILE A 90 9.31 -0.24 -12.57
N TYR A 91 9.44 1.09 -12.54
CA TYR A 91 8.27 1.96 -12.49
C TYR A 91 7.41 1.91 -13.76
N GLN A 92 8.03 1.78 -14.94
CA GLN A 92 7.28 1.55 -16.19
C GLN A 92 6.50 0.22 -16.13
N GLU A 93 7.14 -0.87 -15.71
CA GLU A 93 6.46 -2.14 -15.50
C GLU A 93 5.30 -2.03 -14.48
N TYR A 94 5.49 -1.25 -13.41
CA TYR A 94 4.44 -0.96 -12.44
C TYR A 94 3.26 -0.23 -13.08
N LEU A 95 3.49 0.76 -13.93
CA LEU A 95 2.42 1.51 -14.59
C LEU A 95 1.58 0.61 -15.50
N ASP A 96 2.24 -0.23 -16.29
CA ASP A 96 1.57 -1.21 -17.16
C ASP A 96 0.76 -2.21 -16.33
N PHE A 97 1.33 -2.72 -15.24
CA PHE A 97 0.65 -3.62 -14.33
C PHE A 97 -0.55 -2.94 -13.65
N TYR A 98 -0.38 -1.69 -13.20
CA TYR A 98 -1.45 -0.92 -12.58
C TYR A 98 -2.61 -0.64 -13.54
N ASP A 99 -2.34 -0.33 -14.82
CA ASP A 99 -3.40 -0.11 -15.80
C ASP A 99 -4.27 -1.36 -16.01
N LEU A 100 -3.68 -2.53 -15.94
CA LEU A 100 -4.39 -3.81 -16.07
C LEU A 100 -5.12 -4.22 -14.79
N THR A 101 -4.46 -4.09 -13.64
CA THR A 101 -4.93 -4.68 -12.38
C THR A 101 -5.56 -3.68 -11.42
N GLY A 102 -5.19 -2.39 -11.50
CA GLY A 102 -5.52 -1.38 -10.50
C GLY A 102 -4.81 -1.55 -9.16
N ILE A 103 -3.83 -2.46 -9.07
CA ILE A 103 -3.07 -2.73 -7.84
C ILE A 103 -1.94 -1.72 -7.71
N ASN A 104 -1.88 -1.01 -6.58
CA ASN A 104 -0.95 0.07 -6.31
C ASN A 104 -0.10 -0.13 -5.04
N TYR A 105 -0.04 -1.34 -4.51
CA TYR A 105 0.64 -1.63 -3.25
C TYR A 105 1.79 -2.65 -3.38
N LEU A 106 2.11 -3.07 -4.61
CA LEU A 106 3.23 -3.96 -4.90
C LEU A 106 4.41 -3.20 -5.48
N TRP A 107 5.60 -3.61 -5.08
CA TRP A 107 6.86 -3.14 -5.63
C TRP A 107 7.90 -4.26 -5.64
N PHE A 108 8.67 -4.32 -6.71
CA PHE A 108 9.76 -5.28 -6.89
C PHE A 108 11.11 -4.58 -6.87
N SER A 109 12.17 -5.29 -6.48
CA SER A 109 13.53 -4.77 -6.48
C SER A 109 14.24 -4.88 -7.84
N GLU A 110 13.70 -5.72 -8.74
CA GLU A 110 14.27 -6.01 -10.05
C GLU A 110 13.19 -5.92 -11.14
N THR A 111 13.62 -5.70 -12.39
CA THR A 111 12.76 -5.77 -13.56
C THR A 111 12.22 -7.19 -13.81
N GLY A 112 11.07 -7.27 -14.51
CA GLY A 112 10.40 -8.53 -14.81
C GLY A 112 9.58 -9.11 -13.66
N GLY A 113 9.58 -8.48 -12.48
CA GLY A 113 8.80 -8.93 -11.33
C GLY A 113 7.29 -8.89 -11.60
N PHE A 114 6.79 -7.82 -12.17
CA PHE A 114 5.38 -7.66 -12.52
C PHE A 114 4.94 -8.65 -13.61
N ALA A 115 5.75 -8.87 -14.64
CA ALA A 115 5.45 -9.82 -15.71
C ALA A 115 5.40 -11.26 -15.18
N ARG A 116 6.33 -11.65 -14.30
CA ARG A 116 6.33 -12.97 -13.64
C ARG A 116 5.11 -13.17 -12.77
N LEU A 117 4.72 -12.14 -12.00
CA LEU A 117 3.50 -12.19 -11.18
C LEU A 117 2.25 -12.38 -12.06
N GLN A 118 2.11 -11.63 -13.14
CA GLN A 118 1.00 -11.78 -14.09
C GLN A 118 0.94 -13.19 -14.69
N ALA A 119 2.08 -13.77 -15.06
CA ALA A 119 2.14 -15.14 -15.58
C ALA A 119 1.65 -16.18 -14.55
N LEU A 120 2.02 -16.02 -13.27
CA LEU A 120 1.55 -16.90 -12.19
C LEU A 120 0.06 -16.76 -11.89
N LEU A 121 -0.51 -15.58 -12.14
CA LEU A 121 -1.94 -15.30 -11.95
C LEU A 121 -2.80 -15.71 -13.15
N GLY A 122 -2.19 -16.19 -14.23
CA GLY A 122 -2.90 -16.72 -15.40
C GLY A 122 -3.54 -15.68 -16.33
N GLY A 123 -3.24 -14.39 -16.15
CA GLY A 123 -3.96 -13.30 -16.82
C GLY A 123 -3.07 -12.27 -17.51
N ALA A 124 -2.16 -12.69 -18.41
CA ALA A 124 -1.36 -11.72 -19.17
C ALA A 124 -2.26 -10.87 -20.08
N GLY A 125 -2.26 -9.54 -19.88
CA GLY A 125 -2.92 -8.56 -20.75
C GLY A 125 -4.43 -8.39 -20.57
N ILE A 126 -5.05 -9.02 -19.56
CA ILE A 126 -6.48 -8.88 -19.29
C ILE A 126 -6.70 -7.93 -18.11
N LYS A 127 -7.65 -6.99 -18.28
CA LYS A 127 -8.03 -6.09 -17.17
C LYS A 127 -8.77 -6.88 -16.09
N TRP A 128 -8.32 -6.70 -14.85
CA TRP A 128 -8.92 -7.35 -13.71
C TRP A 128 -10.28 -6.75 -13.33
N THR A 129 -11.20 -7.63 -12.98
CA THR A 129 -12.47 -7.29 -12.37
C THR A 129 -12.28 -6.77 -10.95
N GLN A 130 -13.32 -6.18 -10.37
CA GLN A 130 -13.29 -5.75 -8.97
C GLN A 130 -13.15 -6.95 -8.02
N GLU A 131 -13.76 -8.08 -8.34
CA GLU A 131 -13.70 -9.32 -7.56
C GLU A 131 -12.26 -9.87 -7.50
N GLU A 132 -11.59 -9.99 -8.65
CA GLU A 132 -10.19 -10.45 -8.72
C GLU A 132 -9.24 -9.55 -7.92
N ARG A 133 -9.45 -8.23 -7.96
CA ARG A 133 -8.67 -7.28 -7.14
C ARG A 133 -8.90 -7.51 -5.65
N GLN A 134 -10.14 -7.74 -5.25
CA GLN A 134 -10.49 -7.96 -3.86
C GLN A 134 -9.93 -9.27 -3.34
N ASP A 135 -10.01 -10.34 -4.11
CA ASP A 135 -9.48 -11.66 -3.77
C ASP A 135 -7.95 -11.60 -3.62
N PHE A 136 -7.29 -10.96 -4.57
CA PHE A 136 -5.85 -10.78 -4.49
C PHE A 136 -5.45 -9.90 -3.30
N PHE A 137 -6.21 -8.85 -2.99
CA PHE A 137 -5.96 -8.01 -1.83
C PHE A 137 -6.07 -8.80 -0.51
N LEU A 138 -7.06 -9.65 -0.38
CA LEU A 138 -7.23 -10.51 0.81
C LEU A 138 -6.08 -11.52 0.94
N PHE A 139 -5.68 -12.12 -0.17
CA PHE A 139 -4.52 -13.01 -0.23
C PHE A 139 -3.23 -12.28 0.18
N TYR A 140 -2.99 -11.11 -0.41
CA TYR A 140 -1.81 -10.29 -0.09
C TYR A 140 -1.78 -9.84 1.36
N ARG A 141 -2.91 -9.47 1.93
CA ARG A 141 -3.00 -9.14 3.37
C ARG A 141 -2.63 -10.30 4.29
N ARG A 142 -3.07 -11.51 3.98
CA ARG A 142 -2.66 -12.71 4.73
C ARG A 142 -1.17 -12.97 4.59
N PHE A 143 -0.64 -12.84 3.38
CA PHE A 143 0.80 -12.93 3.15
C PHE A 143 1.56 -11.90 3.99
N LEU A 144 1.15 -10.62 3.97
CA LEU A 144 1.80 -9.57 4.76
C LEU A 144 1.75 -9.86 6.27
N SER A 145 0.66 -10.39 6.78
CA SER A 145 0.55 -10.75 8.20
C SER A 145 1.59 -11.80 8.60
N ALA A 146 1.86 -12.78 7.74
CA ALA A 146 2.91 -13.78 7.97
C ALA A 146 4.32 -13.21 7.70
N TYR A 147 4.47 -12.36 6.68
CA TYR A 147 5.73 -11.72 6.31
C TYR A 147 6.21 -10.73 7.36
N ASP A 148 5.29 -10.04 8.04
CA ASP A 148 5.58 -9.02 9.06
C ASP A 148 5.97 -9.64 10.42
N ASP A 149 5.88 -10.97 10.56
CA ASP A 149 6.45 -11.69 11.69
C ASP A 149 7.95 -11.39 11.76
N LYS A 150 8.42 -11.00 12.95
CA LYS A 150 9.81 -10.63 13.21
C LYS A 150 10.79 -11.73 12.73
N THR A 151 10.41 -12.99 12.92
CA THR A 151 11.18 -14.16 12.51
C THR A 151 11.33 -14.26 10.99
N ALA A 152 10.25 -13.98 10.25
CA ALA A 152 10.27 -13.96 8.79
C ALA A 152 11.17 -12.83 8.26
N ARG A 153 11.11 -11.64 8.85
CA ARG A 153 11.96 -10.51 8.48
C ARG A 153 13.46 -10.79 8.69
N GLU A 154 13.81 -11.46 9.78
CA GLU A 154 15.21 -11.83 10.07
C GLU A 154 15.73 -12.90 9.09
N LEU A 155 14.87 -13.83 8.65
CA LEU A 155 15.23 -14.90 7.72
C LEU A 155 15.31 -14.46 6.26
N ILE A 156 14.40 -13.56 5.82
CA ILE A 156 14.28 -13.17 4.40
C ILE A 156 15.21 -11.99 4.07
N GLY A 157 15.72 -11.29 5.09
CA GLY A 157 16.65 -10.19 4.90
C GLY A 157 16.01 -8.93 4.28
N ARG A 158 16.69 -8.32 3.30
CA ARG A 158 16.29 -7.06 2.65
C ARG A 158 15.41 -7.23 1.41
N VAL A 159 14.67 -8.30 1.32
CA VAL A 159 13.78 -8.59 0.18
C VAL A 159 12.53 -7.74 0.29
N THR A 160 12.04 -7.17 -0.80
CA THR A 160 10.78 -6.45 -0.77
C THR A 160 9.60 -7.41 -0.55
N PRO A 161 8.47 -6.94 0.01
CA PRO A 161 7.28 -7.79 0.11
C PRO A 161 6.82 -8.35 -1.24
N GLY A 162 7.00 -7.60 -2.34
CA GLY A 162 6.69 -8.07 -3.69
C GLY A 162 7.58 -9.24 -4.12
N ASP A 163 8.90 -9.13 -3.92
CA ASP A 163 9.85 -10.19 -4.26
C ASP A 163 9.59 -11.45 -3.44
N ALA A 164 9.34 -11.30 -2.13
CA ALA A 164 9.01 -12.41 -1.25
C ALA A 164 7.70 -13.10 -1.64
N LEU A 165 6.67 -12.31 -2.01
CA LEU A 165 5.41 -12.83 -2.54
C LEU A 165 5.64 -13.65 -3.82
N LEU A 166 6.41 -13.09 -4.75
CA LEU A 166 6.71 -13.75 -6.02
C LEU A 166 7.44 -15.08 -5.81
N MET A 167 8.39 -15.12 -4.86
CA MET A 167 9.07 -16.34 -4.47
C MET A 167 8.12 -17.38 -3.90
N LEU A 168 7.24 -16.98 -2.97
CA LEU A 168 6.23 -17.85 -2.40
C LEU A 168 5.30 -18.43 -3.47
N MET A 169 4.78 -17.59 -4.36
CA MET A 169 3.88 -18.03 -5.43
C MET A 169 4.57 -18.92 -6.45
N THR A 170 5.87 -18.74 -6.68
CA THR A 170 6.66 -19.62 -7.56
C THR A 170 6.83 -21.00 -6.95
N LEU A 171 6.98 -21.10 -5.62
CA LEU A 171 7.20 -22.37 -4.92
C LEU A 171 5.88 -23.12 -4.66
N CYS A 172 4.83 -22.40 -4.27
CA CYS A 172 3.58 -23.00 -3.78
C CYS A 172 2.40 -22.89 -4.79
N GLY A 173 2.58 -22.12 -5.86
CA GLY A 173 1.48 -21.70 -6.74
C GLY A 173 0.59 -20.63 -6.12
N TYR A 174 -0.22 -19.98 -6.96
CA TYR A 174 -1.30 -19.10 -6.50
C TYR A 174 -2.54 -19.94 -6.22
N GLN A 175 -2.92 -19.99 -4.96
CA GLN A 175 -4.20 -20.57 -4.55
C GLN A 175 -5.08 -19.46 -4.00
N PRO A 176 -6.16 -19.09 -4.71
CA PRO A 176 -7.14 -18.14 -4.17
C PRO A 176 -7.70 -18.70 -2.85
N LEU A 177 -7.99 -17.80 -1.90
CA LEU A 177 -8.37 -18.17 -0.53
C LEU A 177 -9.60 -19.07 -0.43
N TRP A 178 -10.51 -19.00 -1.40
CA TRP A 178 -11.69 -19.87 -1.47
C TRP A 178 -11.34 -21.31 -1.82
N ALA A 179 -10.19 -21.59 -2.42
CA ALA A 179 -9.75 -22.94 -2.73
C ALA A 179 -9.18 -23.67 -1.49
N CYS A 180 -8.77 -22.93 -0.44
CA CYS A 180 -8.24 -23.51 0.79
C CYS A 180 -9.31 -23.95 1.78
N THR A 181 -10.58 -23.55 1.60
CA THR A 181 -11.69 -23.90 2.52
C THR A 181 -12.44 -25.16 2.13
N ALA A 182 -12.08 -25.80 1.02
CA ALA A 182 -12.78 -26.99 0.51
C ALA A 182 -12.16 -28.35 0.92
N SER A 183 -11.21 -28.34 1.88
CA SER A 183 -10.54 -29.58 2.35
C SER A 183 -10.43 -29.61 3.88
N GLU A 184 -11.57 -29.50 4.58
CA GLU A 184 -11.79 -30.01 5.93
C GLU A 184 -12.96 -30.99 5.95
#